data_4396cc28bd9a653f920e296964a882fc
#
_entry.id   4396cc28bd9a653f920e296964a882fc
#
_cell.length_a   1.000
_cell.length_b   1.000
_cell.length_c   1.000
_cell.angle_alpha   90.00
_cell.angle_beta   90.00
_cell.angle_gamma   90.00
#
_symmetry.space_group_name_H-M   'P 1'
#
loop_
_entity.id
_entity.type
_entity.pdbx_description
1 polymer ?
#
loop_
_entity_poly.entity_id
_entity_poly.type
_entity_poly.pdbx_seq_one_letter_code
_entity_poly.pdbx_strand_id
1 'polypeptide(L)'
;MFAHKDTSRTASAQELSEFPGMEEKKGFTISFTKRVMLVSIAVSLITIISSVVVLSAVWNQHFQSYTRENVQRVADGTAAAIADGYKQSNGDWYGGALSAATSASSLYDSVYLQVRTIDGTIVYDDRANDVLGSVDVKEDGSNVASAPIMVDGEKVGTVLVRVPGSETLLTKFDEDFRDKSYNAMIFAALIALIIAMVMGAIFARTIAAPVKKITNAAKALKEGDYSARTGMTGSDEIARLGNMFDLMADSVESNRKLERRLVTDVAHELRTPLMAIQSTVEAMIDGVFKPDAERLETLNSEVQRLSRLVDALLKLSRLESRTKPIEQKKVDLTEMLSSVVQTHQAYIHDAGLNLEFEYDPHVYVFGDADLLRQATANLISNAVRYTPEGGTITIMARKGDLMGQIVVKDTGIGLTPEEAKLVFQRFWRADSGRARATGGLGIGLSVVKEIVEQHNGWVRVEGRPNEGACFTIYIPLYSENSRKRNPKRGSK
;
A
#
# COMPACT_ATOMS: atom_id res chain seq x y z
N MET A 1 3.37 57.37 -40.53
CA MET A 1 4.67 56.69 -40.75
C MET A 1 5.30 56.50 -39.38
N PHE A 2 5.18 55.32 -38.85
CA PHE A 2 6.06 54.57 -37.98
C PHE A 2 5.23 53.41 -37.36
N ALA A 3 5.40 52.27 -38.00
CA ALA A 3 4.95 50.97 -37.51
C ALA A 3 5.85 50.57 -36.29
N HIS A 4 5.26 50.26 -35.16
CA HIS A 4 5.96 49.56 -34.10
C HIS A 4 5.35 48.14 -33.95
N LYS A 5 6.18 47.21 -34.23
CA LYS A 5 5.99 45.79 -34.35
C LYS A 5 5.82 45.18 -32.94
N ASP A 6 4.66 44.58 -32.74
CA ASP A 6 4.35 43.73 -31.58
C ASP A 6 5.25 42.48 -31.59
N THR A 7 6.21 42.41 -30.71
CA THR A 7 7.07 41.24 -30.46
C THR A 7 7.21 40.96 -28.98
N SER A 8 6.10 40.56 -28.34
CA SER A 8 6.15 40.10 -26.94
C SER A 8 5.05 39.11 -26.59
N ARG A 9 4.86 38.05 -27.38
CA ARG A 9 3.89 37.00 -27.03
C ARG A 9 4.24 35.58 -27.50
N THR A 10 5.53 35.28 -27.73
CA THR A 10 5.93 33.92 -28.17
C THR A 10 7.11 33.32 -27.40
N ALA A 11 7.48 33.86 -26.22
CA ALA A 11 8.63 33.36 -25.46
C ALA A 11 8.28 32.49 -24.24
N SER A 12 6.99 32.19 -23.96
CA SER A 12 6.63 31.42 -22.77
C SER A 12 6.15 29.96 -23.02
N ALA A 13 6.14 29.54 -24.27
CA ALA A 13 5.72 28.17 -24.63
C ALA A 13 6.90 27.23 -24.97
N GLN A 14 8.12 27.75 -25.07
CA GLN A 14 9.31 26.98 -25.50
C GLN A 14 10.30 26.65 -24.38
N GLU A 15 10.17 27.25 -23.19
CA GLU A 15 11.03 26.93 -22.03
C GLU A 15 10.52 25.80 -21.11
N LEU A 16 9.38 25.19 -21.40
CA LEU A 16 8.84 24.04 -20.66
C LEU A 16 9.11 22.68 -21.30
N SER A 17 9.94 22.63 -22.36
CA SER A 17 10.26 21.39 -23.08
C SER A 17 11.63 20.78 -22.76
N GLU A 18 12.38 21.30 -21.80
CA GLU A 18 13.67 20.76 -21.35
C GLU A 18 13.66 20.10 -19.97
N PHE A 19 12.62 19.34 -19.64
CA PHE A 19 12.82 18.18 -18.77
C PHE A 19 12.99 16.97 -19.69
N PRO A 20 14.14 16.24 -19.67
CA PRO A 20 14.28 15.04 -20.44
C PRO A 20 13.17 14.09 -20.01
N GLY A 21 12.19 13.96 -20.89
CA GLY A 21 11.10 13.02 -20.73
C GLY A 21 11.70 11.67 -20.42
N MET A 22 11.25 11.04 -19.35
CA MET A 22 11.30 9.60 -19.25
C MET A 22 10.56 9.10 -20.50
N GLU A 23 11.31 8.86 -21.57
CA GLU A 23 10.85 8.02 -22.67
C GLU A 23 10.35 6.74 -22.02
N GLU A 24 9.05 6.60 -21.97
CA GLU A 24 8.38 5.35 -21.67
C GLU A 24 8.89 4.36 -22.71
N LYS A 25 10.00 3.66 -22.40
CA LYS A 25 10.42 2.49 -23.15
C LYS A 25 9.17 1.62 -23.24
N LYS A 26 8.55 1.59 -24.42
CA LYS A 26 7.57 0.58 -24.81
C LYS A 26 8.26 -0.79 -24.85
N GLY A 27 8.86 -1.20 -23.75
CA GLY A 27 9.18 -2.57 -23.47
C GLY A 27 7.86 -3.29 -23.31
N PHE A 28 7.75 -4.46 -23.89
CA PHE A 28 6.64 -5.39 -23.81
C PHE A 28 6.34 -5.66 -22.31
N THR A 29 5.56 -4.78 -21.69
CA THR A 29 5.23 -4.85 -20.25
C THR A 29 4.16 -5.90 -20.08
N ILE A 30 4.63 -7.14 -19.87
CA ILE A 30 3.76 -8.23 -19.46
C ILE A 30 3.01 -7.75 -18.20
N SER A 31 1.67 -7.77 -18.24
CA SER A 31 0.82 -7.42 -17.09
C SER A 31 1.32 -8.15 -15.83
N PHE A 32 1.27 -7.48 -14.68
CA PHE A 32 1.67 -8.06 -13.39
C PHE A 32 1.04 -9.45 -13.16
N THR A 33 -0.24 -9.60 -13.48
CA THR A 33 -0.97 -10.88 -13.43
C THR A 33 -0.29 -11.96 -14.29
N LYS A 34 0.12 -11.62 -15.52
CA LYS A 34 0.81 -12.56 -16.42
C LYS A 34 2.22 -12.90 -15.90
N ARG A 35 2.95 -11.95 -15.31
CA ARG A 35 4.26 -12.21 -14.69
C ARG A 35 4.15 -13.17 -13.53
N VAL A 36 3.21 -12.96 -12.62
CA VAL A 36 2.97 -13.86 -11.47
C VAL A 36 2.59 -15.26 -11.95
N MET A 37 1.70 -15.35 -12.94
CA MET A 37 1.31 -16.63 -13.52
C MET A 37 2.51 -17.34 -14.16
N LEU A 38 3.34 -16.63 -14.95
CA LEU A 38 4.56 -17.18 -15.55
C LEU A 38 5.57 -17.67 -14.51
N VAL A 39 5.79 -16.89 -13.45
CA VAL A 39 6.69 -17.28 -12.35
C VAL A 39 6.16 -18.52 -11.64
N SER A 40 4.86 -18.59 -11.34
CA SER A 40 4.25 -19.77 -10.70
C SER A 40 4.38 -21.03 -11.57
N ILE A 41 4.14 -20.92 -12.86
CA ILE A 41 4.32 -22.01 -13.82
C ILE A 41 5.80 -22.43 -13.90
N ALA A 42 6.73 -21.45 -13.97
CA ALA A 42 8.17 -21.73 -14.04
C ALA A 42 8.68 -22.46 -12.77
N VAL A 43 8.28 -21.98 -11.59
CA VAL A 43 8.64 -22.63 -10.32
C VAL A 43 8.08 -24.06 -10.26
N SER A 44 6.82 -24.25 -10.64
CA SER A 44 6.22 -25.58 -10.67
C SER A 44 6.93 -26.52 -11.65
N LEU A 45 7.27 -26.02 -12.83
CA LEU A 45 8.01 -26.79 -13.82
C LEU A 45 9.41 -27.20 -13.33
N ILE A 46 10.13 -26.27 -12.69
CA ILE A 46 11.45 -26.55 -12.09
C ILE A 46 11.32 -27.61 -10.99
N THR A 47 10.29 -27.49 -10.13
CA THR A 47 10.05 -28.46 -9.06
C THR A 47 9.75 -29.85 -9.61
N ILE A 48 8.90 -29.95 -10.66
CA ILE A 48 8.57 -31.21 -11.31
C ILE A 48 9.81 -31.83 -11.94
N ILE A 49 10.59 -31.05 -12.71
CA ILE A 49 11.82 -31.54 -13.34
C ILE A 49 12.82 -32.01 -12.29
N SER A 50 13.04 -31.22 -11.23
CA SER A 50 13.93 -31.60 -10.14
C SER A 50 13.49 -32.90 -9.46
N SER A 51 12.19 -33.06 -9.18
CA SER A 51 11.63 -34.28 -8.57
C SER A 51 11.83 -35.50 -9.46
N VAL A 52 11.62 -35.38 -10.77
CA VAL A 52 11.80 -36.48 -11.75
C VAL A 52 13.28 -36.84 -11.81
N VAL A 53 14.21 -35.89 -11.84
CA VAL A 53 15.66 -36.14 -11.89
C VAL A 53 16.13 -36.85 -10.62
N VAL A 54 15.72 -36.36 -9.42
CA VAL A 54 16.07 -36.96 -8.15
C VAL A 54 15.54 -38.41 -8.06
N LEU A 55 14.27 -38.61 -8.40
CA LEU A 55 13.63 -39.90 -8.33
C LEU A 55 14.24 -40.88 -9.32
N SER A 56 14.58 -40.44 -10.54
CA SER A 56 15.29 -41.23 -11.55
C SER A 56 16.71 -41.66 -11.05
N ALA A 57 17.44 -40.72 -10.40
CA ALA A 57 18.76 -41.02 -9.85
C ALA A 57 18.69 -42.05 -8.70
N VAL A 58 17.75 -41.87 -7.77
CA VAL A 58 17.51 -42.79 -6.65
C VAL A 58 17.11 -44.18 -7.18
N TRP A 59 16.19 -44.19 -8.18
CA TRP A 59 15.77 -45.42 -8.83
C TRP A 59 16.94 -46.15 -9.44
N ASN A 60 17.76 -45.49 -10.25
CA ASN A 60 18.93 -46.10 -10.88
C ASN A 60 19.92 -46.67 -9.87
N GLN A 61 20.17 -45.98 -8.77
CA GLN A 61 21.03 -46.44 -7.69
C GLN A 61 20.47 -47.72 -6.99
N HIS A 62 19.19 -47.71 -6.65
CA HIS A 62 18.53 -48.88 -6.06
C HIS A 62 18.48 -50.05 -7.01
N PHE A 63 18.26 -49.81 -8.29
CA PHE A 63 18.24 -50.84 -9.31
C PHE A 63 19.57 -51.51 -9.48
N GLN A 64 20.68 -50.79 -9.49
CA GLN A 64 22.03 -51.35 -9.55
C GLN A 64 22.36 -52.22 -8.32
N SER A 65 21.94 -51.79 -7.12
CA SER A 65 22.14 -52.56 -5.88
C SER A 65 21.33 -53.87 -5.92
N TYR A 66 20.09 -53.80 -6.36
CA TYR A 66 19.19 -54.97 -6.50
C TYR A 66 19.76 -56.00 -7.50
N THR A 67 20.24 -55.53 -8.65
CA THR A 67 20.84 -56.40 -9.67
C THR A 67 22.08 -57.10 -9.11
N ARG A 68 22.98 -56.39 -8.39
CA ARG A 68 24.15 -56.95 -7.80
C ARG A 68 23.81 -58.05 -6.76
N GLU A 69 22.83 -57.80 -5.88
CA GLU A 69 22.38 -58.81 -4.90
C GLU A 69 21.78 -60.03 -5.55
N ASN A 70 21.03 -59.87 -6.65
CA ASN A 70 20.46 -61.02 -7.40
C ASN A 70 21.54 -61.82 -8.10
N VAL A 71 22.53 -61.21 -8.75
CA VAL A 71 23.64 -61.91 -9.38
C VAL A 71 24.43 -62.67 -8.33
N GLN A 72 24.71 -62.08 -7.16
CA GLN A 72 25.41 -62.76 -6.07
C GLN A 72 24.59 -63.96 -5.56
N ARG A 73 23.28 -63.81 -5.39
CA ARG A 73 22.41 -64.91 -4.94
C ARG A 73 22.39 -66.10 -5.93
N VAL A 74 22.42 -65.81 -7.22
CA VAL A 74 22.55 -66.83 -8.27
C VAL A 74 23.92 -67.53 -8.17
N ALA A 75 25.00 -66.75 -7.98
CA ALA A 75 26.33 -67.34 -7.79
C ALA A 75 26.43 -68.26 -6.56
N ASP A 76 25.87 -67.80 -5.43
CA ASP A 76 25.88 -68.57 -4.18
C ASP A 76 25.05 -69.88 -4.30
N GLY A 77 23.85 -69.76 -4.88
CA GLY A 77 22.97 -70.93 -5.12
C GLY A 77 23.63 -71.99 -6.06
N THR A 78 24.25 -71.45 -7.15
CA THR A 78 24.96 -72.31 -8.11
C THR A 78 26.17 -72.97 -7.47
N ALA A 79 26.96 -72.23 -6.66
CA ALA A 79 28.10 -72.75 -5.96
C ALA A 79 27.72 -73.91 -4.98
N ALA A 80 26.59 -73.74 -4.28
CA ALA A 80 26.04 -74.75 -3.40
C ALA A 80 25.62 -76.02 -4.16
N ALA A 81 24.91 -75.89 -5.29
CA ALA A 81 24.49 -77.00 -6.12
C ALA A 81 25.69 -77.79 -6.72
N ILE A 82 26.72 -77.04 -7.16
CA ILE A 82 27.96 -77.66 -7.67
C ILE A 82 28.70 -78.32 -6.55
N ALA A 83 28.76 -77.78 -5.36
CA ALA A 83 29.40 -78.41 -4.18
C ALA A 83 28.80 -79.78 -3.82
N ASP A 84 27.45 -79.82 -3.84
CA ASP A 84 26.67 -81.05 -3.61
C ASP A 84 26.92 -82.07 -4.72
N GLY A 85 26.96 -81.71 -5.98
CA GLY A 85 27.30 -82.56 -7.11
C GLY A 85 28.71 -83.06 -7.07
N TYR A 86 29.68 -82.24 -6.67
CA TYR A 86 31.09 -82.60 -6.49
C TYR A 86 31.30 -83.65 -5.33
N LYS A 87 30.60 -83.44 -4.23
CA LYS A 87 30.57 -84.30 -3.10
C LYS A 87 30.00 -85.73 -3.46
N GLN A 88 28.89 -85.75 -4.19
CA GLN A 88 28.23 -86.94 -4.64
C GLN A 88 29.11 -87.76 -5.63
N SER A 89 29.97 -87.11 -6.38
CA SER A 89 30.94 -87.72 -7.33
C SER A 89 32.27 -88.09 -6.72
N ASN A 90 32.41 -88.16 -5.41
CA ASN A 90 33.67 -88.45 -4.68
C ASN A 90 34.85 -87.55 -5.10
N GLY A 91 34.60 -86.26 -5.40
CA GLY A 91 35.63 -85.32 -5.78
C GLY A 91 35.96 -85.23 -7.27
N ASP A 92 35.11 -85.86 -8.13
CA ASP A 92 35.31 -85.77 -9.57
C ASP A 92 34.51 -84.60 -10.13
N TRP A 93 35.20 -83.67 -10.84
CA TRP A 93 34.62 -82.50 -11.50
C TRP A 93 33.81 -82.87 -12.72
N TYR A 94 34.09 -83.97 -13.42
CA TYR A 94 33.41 -84.33 -14.67
C TYR A 94 32.12 -85.16 -14.49
N GLY A 95 31.75 -85.38 -13.23
CA GLY A 95 30.51 -86.09 -12.87
C GLY A 95 29.40 -85.19 -12.45
N GLY A 96 28.98 -85.27 -11.18
CA GLY A 96 27.83 -84.54 -10.64
C GLY A 96 27.99 -83.01 -10.63
N ALA A 97 29.27 -82.51 -10.47
CA ALA A 97 29.59 -81.11 -10.48
C ALA A 97 29.30 -80.47 -11.84
N LEU A 98 29.73 -81.14 -12.95
CA LEU A 98 29.47 -80.67 -14.31
C LEU A 98 27.98 -80.71 -14.64
N SER A 99 27.24 -81.71 -14.21
CA SER A 99 25.79 -81.84 -14.37
C SER A 99 25.04 -80.73 -13.64
N ALA A 100 25.52 -80.41 -12.41
CA ALA A 100 24.90 -79.26 -11.65
C ALA A 100 25.16 -77.90 -12.32
N ALA A 101 26.41 -77.70 -12.82
CA ALA A 101 26.76 -76.47 -13.56
C ALA A 101 25.92 -76.34 -14.82
N THR A 102 25.74 -77.38 -15.63
CA THR A 102 24.88 -77.35 -16.85
C THR A 102 23.42 -77.10 -16.52
N SER A 103 22.91 -77.72 -15.44
CA SER A 103 21.56 -77.51 -15.00
C SER A 103 21.34 -76.07 -14.52
N ALA A 104 22.27 -75.50 -13.80
CA ALA A 104 22.21 -74.11 -13.36
C ALA A 104 22.27 -73.16 -14.56
N SER A 105 23.15 -73.38 -15.54
CA SER A 105 23.19 -72.60 -16.77
C SER A 105 21.88 -72.65 -17.54
N SER A 106 21.25 -73.81 -17.64
CA SER A 106 19.96 -73.95 -18.36
C SER A 106 18.74 -73.32 -17.67
N LEU A 107 18.86 -73.01 -16.37
CA LEU A 107 17.80 -72.33 -15.60
C LEU A 107 17.82 -70.79 -15.82
N TYR A 108 18.95 -70.23 -16.29
CA TYR A 108 19.14 -68.81 -16.46
C TYR A 108 19.63 -68.49 -17.88
N ASP A 109 18.70 -68.37 -18.84
CA ASP A 109 18.97 -68.13 -20.29
C ASP A 109 19.86 -66.94 -20.65
N SER A 110 20.13 -66.06 -19.69
CA SER A 110 20.88 -64.80 -19.92
C SER A 110 22.07 -64.65 -18.99
N VAL A 111 22.52 -65.73 -18.34
CA VAL A 111 23.63 -65.67 -17.38
C VAL A 111 24.76 -66.57 -17.85
N TYR A 112 25.96 -66.01 -18.01
CA TYR A 112 27.15 -66.83 -18.31
C TYR A 112 27.77 -67.38 -17.02
N LEU A 113 27.97 -68.70 -17.02
CA LEU A 113 28.48 -69.42 -15.90
C LEU A 113 29.89 -69.91 -16.24
N GLN A 114 30.87 -69.68 -15.37
CA GLN A 114 32.17 -70.26 -15.45
C GLN A 114 32.54 -70.90 -14.09
N VAL A 115 33.03 -72.17 -14.11
CA VAL A 115 33.48 -72.88 -12.91
C VAL A 115 34.96 -73.12 -13.03
N ARG A 116 35.68 -72.71 -11.98
CA ARG A 116 37.14 -72.90 -11.88
C ARG A 116 37.46 -73.72 -10.66
N THR A 117 38.45 -74.62 -10.79
CA THR A 117 39.06 -75.31 -9.68
C THR A 117 39.89 -74.34 -8.84
N ILE A 118 40.41 -74.83 -7.70
CA ILE A 118 41.36 -74.10 -6.82
C ILE A 118 42.63 -73.68 -7.55
N ASP A 119 43.10 -74.52 -8.50
CA ASP A 119 44.31 -74.30 -9.31
C ASP A 119 44.08 -73.34 -10.47
N GLY A 120 42.83 -72.81 -10.62
CA GLY A 120 42.44 -71.88 -11.69
C GLY A 120 42.08 -72.59 -13.03
N THR A 121 42.09 -73.95 -13.07
CA THR A 121 41.66 -74.68 -14.26
C THR A 121 40.10 -74.48 -14.48
N ILE A 122 39.70 -74.18 -15.72
CA ILE A 122 38.32 -74.04 -16.08
C ILE A 122 37.71 -75.39 -16.34
N VAL A 123 36.71 -75.77 -15.54
CA VAL A 123 35.99 -77.06 -15.62
C VAL A 123 34.72 -76.91 -16.47
N TYR A 124 34.12 -75.75 -16.41
CA TYR A 124 32.90 -75.42 -17.15
C TYR A 124 32.97 -73.99 -17.61
N ASP A 125 32.62 -73.74 -18.86
CA ASP A 125 32.46 -72.40 -19.46
C ASP A 125 31.38 -72.41 -20.50
N ASP A 126 30.33 -71.71 -20.23
CA ASP A 126 29.14 -71.58 -21.09
C ASP A 126 29.46 -70.90 -22.42
N ARG A 127 30.58 -70.15 -22.53
CA ARG A 127 31.03 -69.53 -23.78
C ARG A 127 31.63 -70.52 -24.76
N ALA A 128 31.95 -71.67 -24.36
CA ALA A 128 32.60 -72.66 -25.25
C ALA A 128 31.69 -73.12 -26.40
N ASN A 129 30.40 -72.89 -26.31
CA ASN A 129 29.40 -73.26 -27.28
C ASN A 129 28.83 -72.04 -28.09
N ASP A 130 29.21 -70.82 -27.78
CA ASP A 130 28.62 -69.66 -28.43
C ASP A 130 29.54 -69.10 -29.54
N VAL A 131 29.10 -69.34 -30.77
CA VAL A 131 29.82 -68.92 -32.03
C VAL A 131 29.70 -67.41 -32.29
N LEU A 132 29.08 -66.67 -31.44
CA LEU A 132 28.95 -65.19 -31.53
C LEU A 132 30.11 -64.47 -30.86
N GLY A 133 31.03 -64.08 -31.71
CA GLY A 133 32.17 -63.19 -31.59
C GLY A 133 32.50 -62.59 -30.21
N SER A 134 33.81 -62.65 -29.91
CA SER A 134 34.48 -61.92 -28.84
C SER A 134 33.94 -60.50 -28.64
N VAL A 135 32.90 -60.32 -27.91
CA VAL A 135 32.63 -59.05 -27.28
C VAL A 135 33.58 -58.92 -26.09
N ASP A 136 34.55 -58.05 -26.28
CA ASP A 136 35.48 -57.61 -25.23
C ASP A 136 34.67 -56.90 -24.17
N VAL A 137 34.05 -57.69 -23.28
CA VAL A 137 33.30 -57.17 -22.14
C VAL A 137 34.30 -56.57 -21.18
N LYS A 138 34.46 -55.25 -21.21
CA LYS A 138 35.17 -54.53 -20.15
C LYS A 138 34.73 -55.06 -18.83
N GLU A 139 35.66 -55.45 -17.97
CA GLU A 139 35.47 -55.82 -16.59
C GLU A 139 35.01 -54.58 -15.79
N ASP A 140 33.79 -54.14 -16.02
CA ASP A 140 33.12 -53.21 -15.14
C ASP A 140 32.54 -54.06 -14.00
N GLY A 141 33.10 -53.95 -12.81
CA GLY A 141 32.91 -54.82 -11.67
C GLY A 141 31.45 -54.93 -11.12
N SER A 142 30.46 -54.39 -11.85
CA SER A 142 29.06 -54.42 -11.47
C SER A 142 28.31 -55.68 -12.00
N ASN A 143 28.82 -56.33 -13.05
CA ASN A 143 28.12 -57.40 -13.76
C ASN A 143 28.74 -58.80 -13.54
N VAL A 144 29.65 -58.94 -12.62
CA VAL A 144 30.32 -60.20 -12.27
C VAL A 144 30.20 -60.49 -10.79
N ALA A 145 29.63 -61.61 -10.44
CA ALA A 145 29.66 -62.12 -9.07
C ALA A 145 30.50 -63.41 -9.01
N SER A 146 31.12 -63.62 -7.88
CA SER A 146 31.88 -64.87 -7.63
C SER A 146 31.46 -65.48 -6.30
N ALA A 147 31.31 -66.81 -6.30
CA ALA A 147 31.05 -67.57 -5.07
C ALA A 147 32.05 -68.72 -4.91
N PRO A 148 32.55 -68.95 -3.75
CA PRO A 148 33.45 -70.13 -3.46
C PRO A 148 32.61 -71.39 -3.41
N ILE A 149 33.09 -72.45 -4.05
CA ILE A 149 32.53 -73.77 -3.92
C ILE A 149 33.15 -74.40 -2.68
N MET A 150 32.39 -74.64 -1.63
CA MET A 150 32.82 -75.16 -0.34
C MET A 150 32.32 -76.58 -0.15
N VAL A 151 33.21 -77.51 0.10
CA VAL A 151 32.87 -78.90 0.42
C VAL A 151 33.52 -79.28 1.73
N ASP A 152 32.76 -79.73 2.70
CA ASP A 152 33.18 -80.06 4.06
C ASP A 152 34.06 -79.00 4.76
N GLY A 153 33.79 -77.69 4.42
CA GLY A 153 34.50 -76.57 5.00
C GLY A 153 35.74 -76.10 4.23
N GLU A 154 36.15 -76.84 3.20
CA GLU A 154 37.31 -76.50 2.38
C GLU A 154 36.84 -75.94 1.02
N LYS A 155 37.56 -74.89 0.54
CA LYS A 155 37.29 -74.31 -0.77
C LYS A 155 37.93 -75.20 -1.85
N VAL A 156 37.07 -75.76 -2.74
CA VAL A 156 37.54 -76.65 -3.82
C VAL A 156 37.53 -75.93 -5.20
N GLY A 157 36.80 -74.87 -5.30
CA GLY A 157 36.71 -74.10 -6.55
C GLY A 157 35.98 -72.75 -6.41
N THR A 158 35.69 -72.11 -7.52
CA THR A 158 34.99 -70.82 -7.56
C THR A 158 34.05 -70.84 -8.74
N VAL A 159 32.82 -70.41 -8.53
CA VAL A 159 31.83 -70.07 -9.57
C VAL A 159 31.95 -68.62 -9.86
N LEU A 160 32.04 -68.31 -11.15
CA LEU A 160 31.89 -66.93 -11.66
C LEU A 160 30.60 -66.88 -12.46
N VAL A 161 29.75 -65.91 -12.06
CA VAL A 161 28.49 -65.61 -12.76
C VAL A 161 28.65 -64.25 -13.41
N ARG A 162 28.47 -64.18 -14.72
CA ARG A 162 28.55 -62.96 -15.50
C ARG A 162 27.24 -62.70 -16.22
N VAL A 163 26.79 -61.45 -16.17
CA VAL A 163 25.58 -61.03 -16.85
C VAL A 163 25.95 -60.01 -17.94
N PRO A 164 25.57 -60.22 -19.21
CA PRO A 164 25.98 -59.35 -20.33
C PRO A 164 25.41 -57.94 -20.30
N GLY A 165 24.53 -57.60 -19.35
CA GLY A 165 23.98 -56.26 -19.11
C GLY A 165 23.07 -56.26 -17.89
N SER A 166 22.93 -55.10 -17.26
CA SER A 166 22.05 -54.95 -16.09
C SER A 166 20.57 -55.20 -16.41
N GLU A 167 20.21 -55.17 -17.68
CA GLU A 167 18.82 -55.39 -18.13
C GLU A 167 18.45 -56.84 -18.33
N THR A 168 19.47 -57.74 -18.53
CA THR A 168 19.25 -59.16 -18.84
C THR A 168 18.74 -60.02 -17.67
N LEU A 169 18.89 -59.51 -16.42
CA LEU A 169 18.31 -60.14 -15.22
C LEU A 169 16.95 -59.65 -14.83
N LEU A 170 16.41 -58.72 -15.63
CA LEU A 170 15.05 -58.23 -15.39
C LEU A 170 14.07 -59.32 -15.72
N THR A 171 13.34 -59.77 -14.73
CA THR A 171 12.12 -60.57 -14.97
C THR A 171 11.10 -59.69 -15.62
N LYS A 172 10.14 -60.29 -16.37
CA LYS A 172 8.98 -59.52 -16.94
C LYS A 172 8.25 -58.68 -15.89
N PHE A 173 8.35 -59.12 -14.62
CA PHE A 173 7.78 -58.41 -13.49
C PHE A 173 8.55 -57.08 -13.18
N ASP A 174 9.84 -57.09 -13.30
CA ASP A 174 10.67 -55.89 -13.04
C ASP A 174 10.53 -54.86 -14.19
N GLU A 175 10.40 -55.29 -15.44
CA GLU A 175 10.10 -54.41 -16.59
C GLU A 175 8.74 -53.78 -16.44
N ASP A 176 7.70 -54.57 -16.11
CA ASP A 176 6.32 -54.08 -15.85
C ASP A 176 6.32 -53.08 -14.67
N PHE A 177 7.08 -53.32 -13.62
CA PHE A 177 7.17 -52.45 -12.47
C PHE A 177 7.88 -51.12 -12.83
N ARG A 178 8.94 -51.17 -13.61
CA ARG A 178 9.65 -49.99 -14.10
C ARG A 178 8.70 -49.10 -14.92
N ASP A 179 8.01 -49.68 -15.91
CA ASP A 179 7.12 -48.96 -16.81
C ASP A 179 5.87 -48.39 -16.09
N LYS A 180 5.33 -49.13 -15.12
CA LYS A 180 4.27 -48.64 -14.25
C LYS A 180 4.75 -47.45 -13.37
N SER A 181 6.00 -47.52 -12.87
CA SER A 181 6.57 -46.41 -12.08
C SER A 181 6.80 -45.15 -12.91
N TYR A 182 7.32 -45.27 -14.13
CA TYR A 182 7.44 -44.11 -15.04
C TYR A 182 6.09 -43.51 -15.40
N ASN A 183 5.09 -44.34 -15.71
CA ASN A 183 3.74 -43.87 -15.99
C ASN A 183 3.09 -43.18 -14.79
N ALA A 184 3.31 -43.68 -13.56
CA ALA A 184 2.82 -43.05 -12.34
C ALA A 184 3.50 -41.70 -12.11
N MET A 185 4.82 -41.57 -12.40
CA MET A 185 5.55 -40.30 -12.31
C MET A 185 5.01 -39.26 -13.30
N ILE A 186 4.77 -39.66 -14.57
CA ILE A 186 4.21 -38.78 -15.59
C ILE A 186 2.81 -38.30 -15.16
N PHE A 187 1.99 -39.22 -14.66
CA PHE A 187 0.64 -38.90 -14.18
C PHE A 187 0.67 -37.93 -12.98
N ALA A 188 1.55 -38.15 -12.02
CA ALA A 188 1.76 -37.25 -10.89
C ALA A 188 2.25 -35.86 -11.34
N ALA A 189 3.14 -35.79 -12.34
CA ALA A 189 3.61 -34.54 -12.91
C ALA A 189 2.47 -33.75 -13.59
N LEU A 190 1.58 -34.42 -14.31
CA LEU A 190 0.41 -33.80 -14.94
C LEU A 190 -0.56 -33.24 -13.89
N ILE A 191 -0.84 -33.99 -12.82
CA ILE A 191 -1.67 -33.52 -11.70
C ILE A 191 -1.04 -32.28 -11.06
N ALA A 192 0.24 -32.31 -10.76
CA ALA A 192 0.97 -31.18 -10.17
C ALA A 192 0.88 -29.93 -11.06
N LEU A 193 1.01 -30.08 -12.37
CA LEU A 193 0.87 -28.98 -13.33
C LEU A 193 -0.53 -28.37 -13.31
N ILE A 194 -1.58 -29.21 -13.25
CA ILE A 194 -2.96 -28.75 -13.16
C ILE A 194 -3.17 -27.96 -11.85
N ILE A 195 -2.71 -28.50 -10.73
CA ILE A 195 -2.80 -27.83 -9.42
C ILE A 195 -2.09 -26.48 -9.46
N ALA A 196 -0.90 -26.42 -10.02
CA ALA A 196 -0.13 -25.18 -10.16
C ALA A 196 -0.88 -24.13 -11.00
N MET A 197 -1.52 -24.56 -12.07
CA MET A 197 -2.31 -23.67 -12.96
C MET A 197 -3.53 -23.12 -12.24
N VAL A 198 -4.25 -23.95 -11.49
CA VAL A 198 -5.41 -23.54 -10.68
C VAL A 198 -4.99 -22.57 -9.58
N MET A 199 -3.92 -22.88 -8.82
CA MET A 199 -3.40 -22.02 -7.77
C MET A 199 -2.92 -20.69 -8.32
N GLY A 200 -2.23 -20.69 -9.46
CA GLY A 200 -1.83 -19.46 -10.15
C GLY A 200 -3.03 -18.59 -10.58
N ALA A 201 -4.10 -19.19 -11.05
CA ALA A 201 -5.33 -18.47 -11.41
C ALA A 201 -6.04 -17.88 -10.19
N ILE A 202 -6.09 -18.61 -9.07
CA ILE A 202 -6.63 -18.11 -7.80
C ILE A 202 -5.80 -16.90 -7.34
N PHE A 203 -4.49 -17.03 -7.27
CA PHE A 203 -3.58 -15.95 -6.86
C PHE A 203 -3.72 -14.70 -7.76
N ALA A 204 -3.84 -14.90 -9.07
CA ALA A 204 -4.07 -13.82 -10.02
C ALA A 204 -5.36 -13.05 -9.74
N ARG A 205 -6.42 -13.72 -9.32
CA ARG A 205 -7.72 -13.11 -9.00
C ARG A 205 -7.75 -12.48 -7.62
N THR A 206 -7.16 -13.13 -6.62
CA THR A 206 -7.24 -12.67 -5.21
C THR A 206 -6.25 -11.55 -4.88
N ILE A 207 -5.10 -11.49 -5.54
CA ILE A 207 -4.07 -10.49 -5.24
C ILE A 207 -3.83 -9.54 -6.42
N ALA A 208 -3.55 -10.08 -7.60
CA ALA A 208 -3.12 -9.25 -8.72
C ALA A 208 -4.23 -8.34 -9.27
N ALA A 209 -5.48 -8.83 -9.34
CA ALA A 209 -6.59 -8.04 -9.86
C ALA A 209 -6.99 -6.88 -8.92
N PRO A 210 -7.13 -7.08 -7.59
CA PRO A 210 -7.36 -5.99 -6.63
C PRO A 210 -6.25 -4.92 -6.65
N VAL A 211 -4.99 -5.32 -6.62
CA VAL A 211 -3.85 -4.37 -6.70
C VAL A 211 -3.90 -3.55 -7.99
N LYS A 212 -4.22 -4.17 -9.12
CA LYS A 212 -4.42 -3.45 -10.38
C LYS A 212 -5.56 -2.44 -10.31
N LYS A 213 -6.66 -2.77 -9.60
CA LYS A 213 -7.80 -1.87 -9.39
C LYS A 213 -7.39 -0.62 -8.62
N ILE A 214 -6.63 -0.78 -7.53
CA ILE A 214 -6.08 0.35 -6.77
C ILE A 214 -5.14 1.20 -7.64
N THR A 215 -4.24 0.56 -8.40
CA THR A 215 -3.32 1.27 -9.30
C THR A 215 -4.07 2.08 -10.35
N ASN A 216 -5.14 1.54 -10.94
CA ASN A 216 -5.94 2.25 -11.93
C ASN A 216 -6.69 3.43 -11.31
N ALA A 217 -7.26 3.27 -10.11
CA ALA A 217 -7.91 4.36 -9.39
C ALA A 217 -6.92 5.48 -9.04
N ALA A 218 -5.70 5.12 -8.60
CA ALA A 218 -4.64 6.08 -8.33
C ALA A 218 -4.20 6.84 -9.60
N LYS A 219 -4.14 6.14 -10.75
CA LYS A 219 -3.83 6.77 -12.04
C LYS A 219 -4.94 7.74 -12.46
N ALA A 220 -6.21 7.35 -12.37
CA ALA A 220 -7.35 8.21 -12.67
C ALA A 220 -7.36 9.46 -11.77
N LEU A 221 -7.09 9.30 -10.46
CA LEU A 221 -6.98 10.40 -9.52
C LEU A 221 -5.86 11.38 -9.92
N LYS A 222 -4.69 10.88 -10.32
CA LYS A 222 -3.56 11.68 -10.84
C LYS A 222 -3.93 12.44 -12.10
N GLU A 223 -4.71 11.83 -12.99
CA GLU A 223 -5.16 12.42 -14.26
C GLU A 223 -6.30 13.45 -14.06
N GLY A 224 -6.78 13.64 -12.83
CA GLY A 224 -7.77 14.65 -12.46
C GLY A 224 -9.18 14.13 -12.28
N ASP A 225 -9.41 12.82 -12.37
CA ASP A 225 -10.68 12.21 -11.98
C ASP A 225 -10.70 11.99 -10.46
N TYR A 226 -11.11 13.01 -9.74
CA TYR A 226 -11.20 12.99 -8.27
C TYR A 226 -12.35 12.13 -7.74
N SER A 227 -13.24 11.64 -8.63
CA SER A 227 -14.34 10.74 -8.26
C SER A 227 -13.93 9.27 -8.28
N ALA A 228 -12.74 8.95 -8.81
CA ALA A 228 -12.25 7.60 -8.91
C ALA A 228 -12.11 6.94 -7.53
N ARG A 229 -12.73 5.77 -7.37
CA ARG A 229 -12.68 4.95 -6.16
C ARG A 229 -12.37 3.51 -6.51
N THR A 230 -11.77 2.81 -5.57
CA THR A 230 -11.55 1.38 -5.71
C THR A 230 -12.84 0.59 -5.47
N GLY A 231 -13.71 1.07 -4.57
CA GLY A 231 -14.97 0.41 -4.19
C GLY A 231 -14.70 -1.02 -3.72
N MET A 232 -13.60 -1.25 -3.03
CA MET A 232 -13.25 -2.57 -2.52
C MET A 232 -13.97 -2.82 -1.21
N THR A 233 -14.53 -4.02 -1.10
CA THR A 233 -15.19 -4.48 0.12
C THR A 233 -14.54 -5.78 0.56
N GLY A 234 -14.25 -5.93 1.85
CA GLY A 234 -13.62 -7.12 2.42
C GLY A 234 -12.95 -6.81 3.74
N SER A 235 -12.44 -7.85 4.42
CA SER A 235 -11.77 -7.76 5.71
C SER A 235 -10.26 -8.04 5.65
N ASP A 236 -9.74 -8.38 4.47
CA ASP A 236 -8.33 -8.66 4.26
C ASP A 236 -7.50 -7.37 4.12
N GLU A 237 -6.19 -7.49 4.13
CA GLU A 237 -5.24 -6.38 4.06
C GLU A 237 -5.34 -5.62 2.74
N ILE A 238 -5.69 -6.30 1.65
CA ILE A 238 -5.82 -5.69 0.33
C ILE A 238 -7.09 -4.85 0.24
N ALA A 239 -8.21 -5.36 0.76
CA ALA A 239 -9.45 -4.59 0.87
C ALA A 239 -9.27 -3.38 1.79
N ARG A 240 -8.54 -3.54 2.92
CA ARG A 240 -8.20 -2.43 3.82
C ARG A 240 -7.36 -1.37 3.13
N LEU A 241 -6.38 -1.76 2.30
CA LEU A 241 -5.60 -0.83 1.49
C LEU A 241 -6.49 -0.06 0.50
N GLY A 242 -7.43 -0.75 -0.16
CA GLY A 242 -8.41 -0.11 -1.05
C GLY A 242 -9.28 0.91 -0.32
N ASN A 243 -9.80 0.55 0.86
CA ASN A 243 -10.60 1.46 1.70
C ASN A 243 -9.80 2.69 2.15
N MET A 244 -8.52 2.52 2.54
CA MET A 244 -7.64 3.64 2.90
C MET A 244 -7.38 4.56 1.71
N PHE A 245 -7.22 3.99 0.51
CA PHE A 245 -7.13 4.76 -0.73
C PHE A 245 -8.41 5.57 -0.98
N ASP A 246 -9.59 4.96 -0.82
CA ASP A 246 -10.88 5.63 -1.04
C ASP A 246 -11.08 6.78 -0.04
N LEU A 247 -10.73 6.61 1.25
CA LEU A 247 -10.73 7.69 2.24
C LEU A 247 -9.78 8.84 1.87
N MET A 248 -8.59 8.51 1.35
CA MET A 248 -7.65 9.53 0.85
C MET A 248 -8.24 10.27 -0.36
N ALA A 249 -8.86 9.55 -1.30
CA ALA A 249 -9.49 10.13 -2.48
C ALA A 249 -10.67 11.04 -2.10
N ASP A 250 -11.49 10.67 -1.09
CA ASP A 250 -12.55 11.51 -0.53
C ASP A 250 -12.00 12.83 0.03
N SER A 251 -10.89 12.75 0.76
CA SER A 251 -10.21 13.94 1.30
C SER A 251 -9.70 14.86 0.19
N VAL A 252 -9.08 14.30 -0.85
CA VAL A 252 -8.57 15.06 -2.01
C VAL A 252 -9.74 15.73 -2.76
N GLU A 253 -10.82 15.00 -3.04
CA GLU A 253 -11.99 15.53 -3.70
C GLU A 253 -12.65 16.66 -2.90
N SER A 254 -12.80 16.47 -1.59
CA SER A 254 -13.36 17.46 -0.68
C SER A 254 -12.50 18.72 -0.66
N ASN A 255 -11.19 18.59 -0.53
CA ASN A 255 -10.27 19.73 -0.55
C ASN A 255 -10.33 20.49 -1.89
N ARG A 256 -10.41 19.78 -3.01
CA ARG A 256 -10.56 20.40 -4.34
C ARG A 256 -11.88 21.15 -4.50
N LYS A 257 -13.00 20.61 -3.98
CA LYS A 257 -14.28 21.30 -3.98
C LYS A 257 -14.22 22.58 -3.15
N LEU A 258 -13.59 22.53 -1.98
CA LEU A 258 -13.38 23.71 -1.13
C LEU A 258 -12.51 24.77 -1.82
N GLU A 259 -11.41 24.38 -2.44
CA GLU A 259 -10.52 25.27 -3.20
C GLU A 259 -11.25 25.96 -4.36
N ARG A 260 -12.02 25.21 -5.17
CA ARG A 260 -12.80 25.78 -6.27
C ARG A 260 -13.85 26.79 -5.78
N ARG A 261 -14.56 26.46 -4.69
CA ARG A 261 -15.51 27.39 -4.08
C ARG A 261 -14.82 28.66 -3.63
N LEU A 262 -13.68 28.53 -2.92
CA LEU A 262 -12.89 29.67 -2.48
C LEU A 262 -12.54 30.61 -3.64
N VAL A 263 -12.00 30.08 -4.75
CA VAL A 263 -11.62 30.88 -5.91
C VAL A 263 -12.85 31.58 -6.51
N THR A 264 -13.97 30.90 -6.59
CA THR A 264 -15.22 31.47 -7.11
C THR A 264 -15.75 32.59 -6.21
N ASP A 265 -15.79 32.34 -4.90
CA ASP A 265 -16.29 33.30 -3.91
C ASP A 265 -15.43 34.57 -3.87
N VAL A 266 -14.10 34.37 -3.86
CA VAL A 266 -13.10 35.46 -3.92
C VAL A 266 -13.31 36.31 -5.20
N ALA A 267 -13.45 35.66 -6.35
CA ALA A 267 -13.67 36.39 -7.62
C ALA A 267 -14.96 37.22 -7.61
N HIS A 268 -16.04 36.72 -7.01
CA HIS A 268 -17.26 37.44 -6.86
C HIS A 268 -17.13 38.64 -5.91
N GLU A 269 -16.52 38.44 -4.73
CA GLU A 269 -16.36 39.49 -3.73
C GLU A 269 -15.35 40.60 -4.14
N LEU A 270 -14.39 40.27 -5.01
CA LEU A 270 -13.50 41.27 -5.62
C LEU A 270 -14.17 42.02 -6.76
N ARG A 271 -15.00 41.38 -7.59
CA ARG A 271 -15.62 41.99 -8.77
C ARG A 271 -16.58 43.12 -8.39
N THR A 272 -17.37 42.94 -7.34
CA THR A 272 -18.41 43.93 -6.94
C THR A 272 -17.82 45.30 -6.59
N PRO A 273 -16.85 45.45 -5.65
CA PRO A 273 -16.25 46.75 -5.35
C PRO A 273 -15.46 47.31 -6.55
N LEU A 274 -14.81 46.46 -7.33
CA LEU A 274 -14.04 46.88 -8.51
C LEU A 274 -14.97 47.51 -9.56
N MET A 275 -16.13 46.88 -9.85
CA MET A 275 -17.12 47.47 -10.76
C MET A 275 -17.72 48.76 -10.24
N ALA A 276 -17.94 48.90 -8.92
CA ALA A 276 -18.41 50.13 -8.32
C ALA A 276 -17.40 51.28 -8.50
N ILE A 277 -16.13 51.00 -8.23
CA ILE A 277 -15.02 51.95 -8.46
C ILE A 277 -14.96 52.32 -9.94
N GLN A 278 -14.95 51.34 -10.84
CA GLN A 278 -14.86 51.53 -12.28
C GLN A 278 -16.02 52.37 -12.80
N SER A 279 -17.29 52.03 -12.49
CA SER A 279 -18.46 52.79 -12.94
C SER A 279 -18.47 54.22 -12.43
N THR A 280 -18.03 54.47 -11.19
CA THR A 280 -17.96 55.80 -10.64
C THR A 280 -16.88 56.63 -11.35
N VAL A 281 -15.69 56.03 -11.62
CA VAL A 281 -14.62 56.70 -12.37
C VAL A 281 -15.07 57.00 -13.83
N GLU A 282 -15.65 56.01 -14.51
CA GLU A 282 -16.20 56.20 -15.88
C GLU A 282 -17.21 57.33 -15.93
N ALA A 283 -18.18 57.35 -14.98
CA ALA A 283 -19.17 58.47 -14.89
C ALA A 283 -18.54 59.83 -14.62
N MET A 284 -17.38 59.88 -13.93
CA MET A 284 -16.59 61.13 -13.77
C MET A 284 -15.90 61.52 -15.08
N ILE A 285 -15.31 60.57 -15.80
CA ILE A 285 -14.68 60.81 -17.10
C ILE A 285 -15.66 61.30 -18.13
N ASP A 286 -16.85 60.72 -18.16
CA ASP A 286 -17.93 61.10 -19.07
C ASP A 286 -18.64 62.40 -18.67
N GLY A 287 -18.22 63.02 -17.57
CA GLY A 287 -18.79 64.29 -17.08
C GLY A 287 -20.18 64.14 -16.44
N VAL A 288 -20.69 62.95 -16.24
CA VAL A 288 -21.96 62.65 -15.57
C VAL A 288 -21.88 62.97 -14.08
N PHE A 289 -20.73 62.64 -13.48
CA PHE A 289 -20.43 62.95 -12.09
C PHE A 289 -19.32 63.99 -11.99
N LYS A 290 -19.46 64.94 -11.07
CA LYS A 290 -18.34 65.83 -10.70
C LYS A 290 -17.43 65.12 -9.73
N PRO A 291 -16.09 65.28 -9.85
CA PRO A 291 -15.16 64.72 -8.90
C PRO A 291 -15.10 65.56 -7.60
N ASP A 292 -16.18 65.53 -6.84
CA ASP A 292 -16.32 66.18 -5.55
C ASP A 292 -15.74 65.34 -4.42
N ALA A 293 -15.55 65.95 -3.25
CA ALA A 293 -14.91 65.31 -2.08
C ALA A 293 -15.72 64.07 -1.62
N GLU A 294 -17.03 64.13 -1.67
CA GLU A 294 -17.92 63.01 -1.24
C GLU A 294 -17.73 61.76 -2.10
N ARG A 295 -17.62 61.94 -3.41
CA ARG A 295 -17.41 60.81 -4.36
C ARG A 295 -15.99 60.26 -4.31
N LEU A 296 -15.00 61.12 -4.13
CA LEU A 296 -13.61 60.70 -3.93
C LEU A 296 -13.47 59.91 -2.61
N GLU A 297 -14.17 60.33 -1.56
CA GLU A 297 -14.21 59.62 -0.30
C GLU A 297 -14.91 58.24 -0.41
N THR A 298 -16.00 58.19 -1.18
CA THR A 298 -16.67 56.92 -1.52
C THR A 298 -15.75 55.99 -2.27
N LEU A 299 -15.02 56.43 -3.28
CA LEU A 299 -14.03 55.66 -4.00
C LEU A 299 -12.91 55.18 -3.06
N ASN A 300 -12.38 56.08 -2.22
CA ASN A 300 -11.34 55.72 -1.25
C ASN A 300 -11.81 54.66 -0.26
N SER A 301 -13.06 54.74 0.20
CA SER A 301 -13.65 53.75 1.10
C SER A 301 -13.77 52.37 0.46
N GLU A 302 -14.12 52.28 -0.84
CA GLU A 302 -14.15 51.00 -1.57
C GLU A 302 -12.74 50.42 -1.81
N VAL A 303 -11.74 51.29 -2.10
CA VAL A 303 -10.34 50.85 -2.20
C VAL A 303 -9.84 50.28 -0.87
N GLN A 304 -10.13 50.99 0.25
CA GLN A 304 -9.78 50.51 1.60
C GLN A 304 -10.51 49.21 1.96
N ARG A 305 -11.77 49.06 1.52
CA ARG A 305 -12.52 47.81 1.67
C ARG A 305 -11.85 46.64 0.92
N LEU A 306 -11.45 46.91 -0.35
CA LEU A 306 -10.74 45.95 -1.17
C LEU A 306 -9.39 45.48 -0.52
N SER A 307 -8.61 46.45 -0.02
CA SER A 307 -7.35 46.15 0.71
C SER A 307 -7.60 45.26 1.92
N ARG A 308 -8.60 45.62 2.76
CA ARG A 308 -8.96 44.77 3.92
C ARG A 308 -9.43 43.37 3.52
N LEU A 309 -10.11 43.21 2.38
CA LEU A 309 -10.52 41.91 1.85
C LEU A 309 -9.30 41.04 1.48
N VAL A 310 -8.36 41.64 0.75
CA VAL A 310 -7.11 40.94 0.37
C VAL A 310 -6.31 40.50 1.61
N ASP A 311 -6.17 41.38 2.60
CA ASP A 311 -5.47 41.06 3.85
C ASP A 311 -6.15 39.94 4.62
N ALA A 312 -7.47 39.93 4.69
CA ALA A 312 -8.23 38.88 5.36
C ALA A 312 -8.11 37.54 4.64
N LEU A 313 -8.09 37.54 3.29
CA LEU A 313 -7.85 36.37 2.47
C LEU A 313 -6.44 35.80 2.65
N LEU A 314 -5.42 36.65 2.68
CA LEU A 314 -4.04 36.23 2.92
C LEU A 314 -3.87 35.59 4.32
N LYS A 315 -4.54 36.18 5.34
CA LYS A 315 -4.53 35.61 6.71
C LYS A 315 -5.22 34.25 6.72
N LEU A 316 -6.39 34.13 6.09
CA LEU A 316 -7.13 32.86 6.00
C LEU A 316 -6.31 31.81 5.25
N SER A 317 -5.73 32.13 4.09
CA SER A 317 -4.89 31.22 3.31
C SER A 317 -3.68 30.70 4.11
N ARG A 318 -3.04 31.58 4.92
CA ARG A 318 -1.92 31.18 5.80
C ARG A 318 -2.37 30.20 6.91
N LEU A 319 -3.54 30.41 7.47
CA LEU A 319 -4.13 29.51 8.48
C LEU A 319 -4.47 28.15 7.86
N GLU A 320 -5.10 28.12 6.68
CA GLU A 320 -5.49 26.89 6.00
C GLU A 320 -4.32 26.06 5.49
N SER A 321 -3.25 26.71 5.03
CA SER A 321 -2.08 26.01 4.46
C SER A 321 -1.33 25.17 5.49
N ARG A 322 -1.65 25.30 6.81
CA ARG A 322 -0.98 24.59 7.93
C ARG A 322 0.54 24.51 7.80
N THR A 323 1.12 25.44 7.04
CA THR A 323 2.56 25.48 6.75
C THR A 323 3.40 25.79 7.98
N LYS A 324 2.78 26.40 9.00
CA LYS A 324 3.42 26.66 10.29
C LYS A 324 2.63 25.94 11.38
N PRO A 325 3.21 24.95 12.08
CA PRO A 325 2.55 24.33 13.21
C PRO A 325 2.23 25.39 14.26
N ILE A 326 0.97 25.42 14.76
CA ILE A 326 0.59 26.30 15.87
C ILE A 326 1.43 25.98 17.10
N GLU A 327 1.94 27.03 17.74
CA GLU A 327 2.70 26.90 18.98
C GLU A 327 1.77 26.76 20.19
N GLN A 328 1.16 25.58 20.34
CA GLN A 328 0.30 25.32 21.47
C GLN A 328 1.08 25.24 22.79
N LYS A 329 0.73 26.09 23.72
CA LYS A 329 1.31 26.19 25.07
C LYS A 329 0.19 26.22 26.12
N LYS A 330 0.56 26.15 27.40
CA LYS A 330 -0.35 26.45 28.49
C LYS A 330 -0.71 27.93 28.46
N VAL A 331 -1.96 28.27 28.21
CA VAL A 331 -2.49 29.63 28.16
C VAL A 331 -3.50 29.80 29.28
N ASP A 332 -3.37 30.85 30.08
CA ASP A 332 -4.40 31.31 31.02
C ASP A 332 -5.42 32.16 30.25
N LEU A 333 -6.62 31.62 30.01
CA LEU A 333 -7.66 32.34 29.30
C LEU A 333 -8.11 33.60 30.02
N THR A 334 -8.11 33.59 31.34
CA THR A 334 -8.52 34.72 32.17
C THR A 334 -7.59 35.90 31.97
N GLU A 335 -6.27 35.68 32.05
CA GLU A 335 -5.27 36.69 31.83
C GLU A 335 -5.27 37.19 30.37
N MET A 336 -5.37 36.25 29.42
CA MET A 336 -5.42 36.56 27.99
C MET A 336 -6.64 37.42 27.64
N LEU A 337 -7.86 37.04 28.12
CA LEU A 337 -9.07 37.80 27.88
C LEU A 337 -9.07 39.16 28.55
N SER A 338 -8.54 39.27 29.80
CA SER A 338 -8.38 40.56 30.47
C SER A 338 -7.57 41.56 29.59
N SER A 339 -6.47 41.09 29.01
CA SER A 339 -5.66 41.90 28.07
C SER A 339 -6.44 42.30 26.82
N VAL A 340 -7.24 41.37 26.25
CA VAL A 340 -8.08 41.65 25.06
C VAL A 340 -9.17 42.68 25.40
N VAL A 341 -9.84 42.51 26.53
CA VAL A 341 -10.89 43.44 27.02
C VAL A 341 -10.30 44.83 27.19
N GLN A 342 -9.16 44.97 27.86
CA GLN A 342 -8.50 46.25 28.08
C GLN A 342 -8.16 46.93 26.73
N THR A 343 -7.68 46.19 25.74
CA THR A 343 -7.32 46.72 24.43
C THR A 343 -8.55 47.21 23.64
N HIS A 344 -9.71 46.54 23.82
CA HIS A 344 -10.93 46.88 23.05
C HIS A 344 -11.90 47.78 23.79
N GLN A 345 -11.63 48.10 25.06
CA GLN A 345 -12.50 48.90 25.92
C GLN A 345 -12.81 50.26 25.29
N ALA A 346 -11.82 51.00 24.80
CA ALA A 346 -11.99 52.30 24.14
C ALA A 346 -12.88 52.14 22.87
N TYR A 347 -12.59 51.14 22.04
CA TYR A 347 -13.34 50.87 20.81
C TYR A 347 -14.83 50.55 21.08
N ILE A 348 -15.13 49.82 22.13
CA ILE A 348 -16.51 49.48 22.53
C ILE A 348 -17.23 50.73 23.08
N HIS A 349 -16.51 51.50 23.92
CA HIS A 349 -17.06 52.73 24.49
C HIS A 349 -17.33 53.82 23.42
N ASP A 350 -16.41 53.97 22.45
CA ASP A 350 -16.56 54.93 21.33
C ASP A 350 -17.73 54.56 20.45
N ALA A 351 -18.12 53.29 20.41
CA ALA A 351 -19.33 52.80 19.74
C ALA A 351 -20.63 53.04 20.58
N GLY A 352 -20.56 53.66 21.75
CA GLY A 352 -21.70 53.91 22.65
C GLY A 352 -22.21 52.63 23.33
N LEU A 353 -21.38 51.61 23.52
CA LEU A 353 -21.79 50.30 24.09
C LEU A 353 -21.25 50.11 25.50
N ASN A 354 -21.99 49.33 26.28
CA ASN A 354 -21.57 48.92 27.60
C ASN A 354 -20.75 47.63 27.51
N LEU A 355 -19.66 47.52 28.30
CA LEU A 355 -18.81 46.33 28.38
C LEU A 355 -18.88 45.72 29.76
N GLU A 356 -19.16 44.41 29.78
CA GLU A 356 -19.10 43.58 30.98
C GLU A 356 -18.06 42.48 30.79
N PHE A 357 -17.26 42.23 31.86
CA PHE A 357 -16.26 41.15 31.84
C PHE A 357 -16.42 40.26 33.05
N GLU A 358 -16.72 38.98 32.83
CA GLU A 358 -16.89 37.97 33.85
C GLU A 358 -15.86 36.84 33.65
N TYR A 359 -15.34 36.26 34.68
CA TYR A 359 -14.37 35.19 34.56
C TYR A 359 -14.33 34.22 35.70
N ASP A 360 -14.12 32.96 35.43
CA ASP A 360 -13.66 31.99 36.37
C ASP A 360 -12.12 32.11 36.53
N PRO A 361 -11.59 31.99 37.77
CA PRO A 361 -10.16 32.10 37.99
C PRO A 361 -9.41 30.90 37.38
N HIS A 362 -8.20 31.17 36.82
CA HIS A 362 -7.24 30.16 36.39
C HIS A 362 -7.80 29.12 35.41
N VAL A 363 -8.41 29.58 34.31
CA VAL A 363 -8.87 28.70 33.22
C VAL A 363 -7.68 28.45 32.27
N TYR A 364 -6.99 27.33 32.46
CA TYR A 364 -5.83 26.98 31.64
C TYR A 364 -6.25 26.09 30.46
N VAL A 365 -5.90 26.51 29.24
CA VAL A 365 -6.13 25.75 28.01
C VAL A 365 -4.80 25.42 27.32
N PHE A 366 -4.86 24.46 26.39
CA PHE A 366 -3.73 24.12 25.55
C PHE A 366 -3.91 24.78 24.18
N GLY A 367 -3.19 25.88 23.92
CA GLY A 367 -3.41 26.67 22.70
C GLY A 367 -2.30 27.66 22.40
N ASP A 368 -2.49 28.38 21.29
CA ASP A 368 -1.68 29.52 20.86
C ASP A 368 -2.40 30.80 21.27
N ALA A 369 -1.78 31.56 22.20
CA ALA A 369 -2.38 32.76 22.78
C ALA A 369 -2.68 33.84 21.74
N ASP A 370 -1.86 33.99 20.70
CA ASP A 370 -2.02 35.04 19.68
C ASP A 370 -3.19 34.70 18.75
N LEU A 371 -3.34 33.45 18.35
CA LEU A 371 -4.48 33.00 17.56
C LEU A 371 -5.79 33.08 18.35
N LEU A 372 -5.78 32.71 19.64
CA LEU A 372 -6.96 32.82 20.50
C LEU A 372 -7.35 34.29 20.75
N ARG A 373 -6.37 35.21 20.93
CA ARG A 373 -6.63 36.68 20.94
C ARG A 373 -7.27 37.14 19.64
N GLN A 374 -6.75 36.68 18.49
CA GLN A 374 -7.30 37.03 17.18
C GLN A 374 -8.76 36.54 17.02
N ALA A 375 -9.04 35.31 17.43
CA ALA A 375 -10.39 34.76 17.39
C ALA A 375 -11.35 35.58 18.26
N THR A 376 -10.93 35.92 19.49
CA THR A 376 -11.73 36.73 20.41
C THR A 376 -11.96 38.15 19.86
N ALA A 377 -10.92 38.79 19.32
CA ALA A 377 -11.04 40.12 18.70
C ALA A 377 -12.03 40.14 17.53
N ASN A 378 -12.06 39.07 16.72
CA ASN A 378 -13.05 38.92 15.64
C ASN A 378 -14.48 38.82 16.19
N LEU A 379 -14.69 38.09 17.31
CA LEU A 379 -16.00 38.02 17.96
C LEU A 379 -16.41 39.38 18.53
N ILE A 380 -15.51 40.10 19.21
CA ILE A 380 -15.77 41.45 19.76
C ILE A 380 -16.10 42.41 18.63
N SER A 381 -15.32 42.43 17.56
CA SER A 381 -15.61 43.32 16.41
C SER A 381 -16.96 43.01 15.77
N ASN A 382 -17.35 41.73 15.78
CA ASN A 382 -18.69 41.36 15.29
C ASN A 382 -19.77 41.82 16.27
N ALA A 383 -19.63 41.67 17.56
CA ALA A 383 -20.56 42.15 18.59
C ALA A 383 -20.74 43.67 18.50
N VAL A 384 -19.64 44.45 18.44
CA VAL A 384 -19.72 45.92 18.29
C VAL A 384 -20.49 46.34 17.04
N ARG A 385 -20.31 45.62 15.93
CA ARG A 385 -20.95 45.93 14.65
C ARG A 385 -22.48 45.76 14.66
N TYR A 386 -22.94 44.71 15.36
CA TYR A 386 -24.33 44.29 15.30
C TYR A 386 -25.16 44.69 16.53
N THR A 387 -24.52 45.35 17.50
CA THR A 387 -25.19 45.89 18.69
C THR A 387 -25.50 47.37 18.48
N PRO A 388 -26.74 47.80 18.62
CA PRO A 388 -27.10 49.20 18.57
C PRO A 388 -26.52 49.98 19.77
N GLU A 389 -26.37 51.30 19.60
CA GLU A 389 -25.93 52.20 20.68
C GLU A 389 -26.77 52.01 21.95
N GLY A 390 -26.12 52.03 23.12
CA GLY A 390 -26.73 51.76 24.39
C GLY A 390 -26.79 50.24 24.76
N GLY A 391 -26.48 49.35 23.81
CA GLY A 391 -26.43 47.91 24.05
C GLY A 391 -25.23 47.48 24.93
N THR A 392 -25.22 46.17 25.28
CA THR A 392 -24.21 45.59 26.15
C THR A 392 -23.49 44.44 25.45
N ILE A 393 -22.15 44.39 25.59
CA ILE A 393 -21.31 43.28 25.20
C ILE A 393 -20.76 42.67 26.48
N THR A 394 -21.05 41.37 26.73
CA THR A 394 -20.54 40.64 27.84
C THR A 394 -19.49 39.62 27.35
N ILE A 395 -18.26 39.69 27.86
CA ILE A 395 -17.16 38.76 27.56
C ILE A 395 -16.96 37.89 28.79
N MET A 396 -16.88 36.54 28.60
CA MET A 396 -16.70 35.66 29.76
C MET A 396 -15.61 34.60 29.47
N ALA A 397 -14.81 34.31 30.54
CA ALA A 397 -13.97 33.14 30.61
C ALA A 397 -14.62 32.12 31.54
N ARG A 398 -14.95 30.94 31.07
CA ARG A 398 -15.63 29.90 31.87
C ARG A 398 -14.83 28.60 31.83
N LYS A 399 -14.83 27.89 32.95
CA LYS A 399 -14.24 26.58 33.09
C LYS A 399 -15.33 25.52 33.03
N GLY A 400 -15.35 24.71 31.93
CA GLY A 400 -16.15 23.49 31.88
C GLY A 400 -15.38 22.27 32.36
N ASP A 401 -15.98 21.08 32.26
CA ASP A 401 -15.37 19.81 32.73
C ASP A 401 -14.09 19.43 31.96
N LEU A 402 -14.13 19.54 30.65
CA LEU A 402 -13.03 19.16 29.75
C LEU A 402 -12.54 20.32 28.86
N MET A 403 -13.28 21.42 28.82
CA MET A 403 -13.07 22.53 27.91
C MET A 403 -13.05 23.86 28.66
N GLY A 404 -12.09 24.72 28.34
CA GLY A 404 -12.18 26.14 28.65
C GLY A 404 -13.07 26.81 27.60
N GLN A 405 -13.83 27.82 28.01
CA GLN A 405 -14.80 28.52 27.18
C GLN A 405 -14.47 30.00 27.13
N ILE A 406 -14.49 30.55 25.92
CA ILE A 406 -14.52 31.99 25.66
C ILE A 406 -15.92 32.32 25.15
N VAL A 407 -16.66 33.14 25.88
CA VAL A 407 -18.01 33.54 25.53
C VAL A 407 -18.03 35.04 25.20
N VAL A 408 -18.60 35.38 24.07
CA VAL A 408 -18.89 36.79 23.68
C VAL A 408 -20.38 36.87 23.40
N LYS A 409 -21.09 37.57 24.26
CA LYS A 409 -22.53 37.77 24.19
C LYS A 409 -22.82 39.23 23.90
N ASP A 410 -23.75 39.51 23.00
CA ASP A 410 -24.23 40.82 22.67
C ASP A 410 -25.75 40.93 22.83
N THR A 411 -26.27 42.17 22.97
CA THR A 411 -27.70 42.51 22.98
C THR A 411 -28.13 43.10 21.65
N GLY A 412 -27.52 42.66 20.54
CA GLY A 412 -27.75 43.18 19.21
C GLY A 412 -28.97 42.60 18.51
N ILE A 413 -28.93 42.66 17.18
CA ILE A 413 -30.04 42.22 16.30
C ILE A 413 -30.34 40.73 16.39
N GLY A 414 -29.39 39.92 16.92
CA GLY A 414 -29.52 38.50 17.01
C GLY A 414 -29.45 37.76 15.67
N LEU A 415 -29.84 36.48 15.70
CA LEU A 415 -29.78 35.58 14.54
C LEU A 415 -30.98 34.65 14.51
N THR A 416 -31.47 34.34 13.32
CA THR A 416 -32.43 33.24 13.14
C THR A 416 -31.73 31.87 13.26
N PRO A 417 -32.46 30.76 13.51
CA PRO A 417 -31.85 29.40 13.54
C PRO A 417 -31.22 28.99 12.21
N GLU A 418 -31.73 29.50 11.08
CA GLU A 418 -31.18 29.27 9.74
C GLU A 418 -29.85 30.01 9.55
N GLU A 419 -29.80 31.28 9.98
CA GLU A 419 -28.59 32.09 9.95
C GLU A 419 -27.50 31.51 10.85
N ALA A 420 -27.84 31.01 12.04
CA ALA A 420 -26.91 30.39 12.97
C ALA A 420 -26.17 29.20 12.37
N LYS A 421 -26.75 28.46 11.42
CA LYS A 421 -26.09 27.37 10.69
C LYS A 421 -25.08 27.85 9.65
N LEU A 422 -25.25 29.07 9.15
CA LEU A 422 -24.51 29.62 8.01
C LEU A 422 -23.45 30.65 8.41
N VAL A 423 -23.58 31.26 9.61
CA VAL A 423 -22.76 32.43 10.04
C VAL A 423 -21.25 32.14 10.05
N PHE A 424 -20.80 30.89 10.16
CA PHE A 424 -19.40 30.50 10.09
C PHE A 424 -18.93 30.17 8.66
N GLN A 425 -19.82 30.25 7.67
CA GLN A 425 -19.42 30.11 6.26
C GLN A 425 -18.68 31.37 5.79
N ARG A 426 -17.73 31.18 4.88
CA ARG A 426 -16.95 32.28 4.29
C ARG A 426 -17.88 33.19 3.49
N PHE A 427 -17.66 34.49 3.58
CA PHE A 427 -18.40 35.55 2.89
C PHE A 427 -19.90 35.60 3.22
N TRP A 428 -20.35 34.78 4.19
CA TRP A 428 -21.75 34.80 4.59
C TRP A 428 -22.08 36.09 5.33
N ARG A 429 -23.23 36.66 5.02
CA ARG A 429 -23.78 37.90 5.61
C ARG A 429 -25.30 37.81 5.70
N ALA A 430 -25.85 38.22 6.84
CA ALA A 430 -27.28 38.39 6.99
C ALA A 430 -27.75 39.57 6.11
N ASP A 431 -28.73 39.35 5.25
CA ASP A 431 -29.34 40.24 4.30
C ASP A 431 -28.50 41.36 3.64
N SER A 432 -28.51 41.35 2.29
CA SER A 432 -27.68 42.23 1.43
C SER A 432 -28.00 43.72 1.51
N GLY A 433 -29.13 44.14 2.11
CA GLY A 433 -29.57 45.52 2.20
C GLY A 433 -28.97 46.34 3.34
N ARG A 434 -28.99 45.79 4.57
CA ARG A 434 -28.44 46.46 5.78
C ARG A 434 -26.93 46.27 5.90
N ALA A 435 -26.41 45.20 5.36
CA ALA A 435 -24.98 44.82 5.47
C ALA A 435 -24.04 45.70 4.65
N ARG A 436 -24.52 46.45 3.64
CA ARG A 436 -23.66 47.41 2.89
C ARG A 436 -23.26 48.60 3.75
N ALA A 437 -24.12 49.04 4.66
CA ALA A 437 -23.83 50.17 5.55
C ALA A 437 -22.83 49.87 6.65
N THR A 438 -22.70 48.56 7.05
CA THR A 438 -21.85 48.17 8.19
C THR A 438 -20.47 47.63 7.78
N GLY A 439 -20.14 47.48 6.49
CA GLY A 439 -18.75 47.28 5.99
C GLY A 439 -18.06 45.94 6.31
N GLY A 440 -18.78 44.90 6.73
CA GLY A 440 -18.17 43.57 7.06
C GLY A 440 -17.82 42.70 5.85
N LEU A 441 -16.67 42.04 5.90
CA LEU A 441 -16.16 41.19 4.80
C LEU A 441 -16.73 39.77 4.82
N GLY A 442 -17.46 39.33 5.86
CA GLY A 442 -17.97 37.98 5.99
C GLY A 442 -16.89 36.90 6.23
N ILE A 443 -15.66 37.32 6.54
CA ILE A 443 -14.51 36.39 6.75
C ILE A 443 -14.22 36.18 8.23
N GLY A 444 -14.54 37.14 9.11
CA GLY A 444 -14.13 37.11 10.52
C GLY A 444 -14.55 35.86 11.28
N LEU A 445 -15.80 35.42 11.15
CA LEU A 445 -16.31 34.23 11.82
C LEU A 445 -15.78 32.93 11.23
N SER A 446 -15.47 32.87 9.94
CA SER A 446 -14.80 31.71 9.35
C SER A 446 -13.36 31.58 9.82
N VAL A 447 -12.66 32.69 10.07
CA VAL A 447 -11.33 32.70 10.72
C VAL A 447 -11.42 32.20 12.16
N VAL A 448 -12.45 32.62 12.93
CA VAL A 448 -12.69 32.11 14.28
C VAL A 448 -12.83 30.57 14.25
N LYS A 449 -13.67 30.06 13.37
CA LYS A 449 -13.88 28.62 13.21
C LYS A 449 -12.57 27.89 12.90
N GLU A 450 -11.79 28.36 11.92
CA GLU A 450 -10.51 27.73 11.55
C GLU A 450 -9.50 27.73 12.70
N ILE A 451 -9.36 28.85 13.42
CA ILE A 451 -8.48 28.94 14.59
C ILE A 451 -8.90 27.90 15.64
N VAL A 452 -10.19 27.83 15.94
CA VAL A 452 -10.73 26.94 16.98
C VAL A 452 -10.57 25.46 16.60
N GLU A 453 -10.82 25.11 15.34
CA GLU A 453 -10.61 23.75 14.82
C GLU A 453 -9.13 23.33 14.87
N GLN A 454 -8.20 24.25 14.59
CA GLN A 454 -6.77 23.98 14.75
C GLN A 454 -6.34 23.74 16.20
N HIS A 455 -7.12 24.23 17.17
CA HIS A 455 -6.94 23.97 18.60
C HIS A 455 -7.68 22.70 19.10
N ASN A 456 -8.22 21.87 18.18
CA ASN A 456 -9.07 20.72 18.50
C ASN A 456 -10.31 21.12 19.33
N GLY A 457 -10.79 22.33 19.13
CA GLY A 457 -11.97 22.90 19.73
C GLY A 457 -13.14 22.99 18.74
N TRP A 458 -14.20 23.61 19.19
CA TRP A 458 -15.34 23.97 18.33
C TRP A 458 -15.94 25.31 18.77
N VAL A 459 -16.68 25.95 17.85
CA VAL A 459 -17.40 27.19 18.11
C VAL A 459 -18.90 26.95 17.95
N ARG A 460 -19.70 27.57 18.84
CA ARG A 460 -21.16 27.54 18.81
C ARG A 460 -21.69 28.95 18.84
N VAL A 461 -22.84 29.15 18.22
CA VAL A 461 -23.61 30.38 18.31
C VAL A 461 -25.05 30.05 18.72
N GLU A 462 -25.58 30.85 19.61
CA GLU A 462 -26.99 30.85 20.02
C GLU A 462 -27.49 32.29 19.95
N GLY A 463 -28.73 32.49 19.51
CA GLY A 463 -29.33 33.82 19.41
C GLY A 463 -30.77 33.73 18.98
N ARG A 464 -31.47 34.82 19.19
CA ARG A 464 -32.84 35.05 18.67
C ARG A 464 -32.93 36.44 18.06
N PRO A 465 -33.72 36.62 17.03
CA PRO A 465 -33.93 37.95 16.44
C PRO A 465 -34.33 38.99 17.51
N ASN A 466 -33.59 40.10 17.56
CA ASN A 466 -33.72 41.21 18.49
C ASN A 466 -33.46 40.88 19.99
N GLU A 467 -32.92 39.71 20.30
CA GLU A 467 -32.51 39.34 21.66
C GLU A 467 -30.97 39.23 21.81
N GLY A 468 -30.23 39.51 20.69
CA GLY A 468 -28.79 39.41 20.64
C GLY A 468 -28.29 38.01 20.28
N ALA A 469 -26.96 37.87 20.27
CA ALA A 469 -26.27 36.61 19.98
C ALA A 469 -25.24 36.27 21.07
N CYS A 470 -24.99 34.99 21.22
CA CYS A 470 -23.99 34.46 22.15
C CYS A 470 -23.07 33.49 21.36
N PHE A 471 -21.84 33.89 21.17
CA PHE A 471 -20.79 33.07 20.54
C PHE A 471 -19.94 32.43 21.63
N THR A 472 -19.78 31.11 21.59
CA THR A 472 -18.97 30.39 22.55
C THR A 472 -17.90 29.57 21.83
N ILE A 473 -16.64 29.82 22.16
CA ILE A 473 -15.48 29.07 21.73
C ILE A 473 -15.15 28.05 22.81
N TYR A 474 -14.96 26.80 22.43
CA TYR A 474 -14.57 25.69 23.29
C TYR A 474 -13.17 25.22 22.95
N ILE A 475 -12.23 25.28 23.92
CA ILE A 475 -10.83 24.84 23.74
C ILE A 475 -10.50 23.80 24.83
N PRO A 476 -9.79 22.70 24.51
CA PRO A 476 -9.43 21.69 25.50
C PRO A 476 -8.66 22.29 26.67
N LEU A 477 -9.05 21.93 27.90
CA LEU A 477 -8.33 22.33 29.09
C LEU A 477 -6.90 21.75 29.06
N TYR A 478 -5.97 22.50 29.60
CA TYR A 478 -4.60 22.06 29.78
C TYR A 478 -4.55 20.91 30.79
N SER A 479 -4.00 19.77 30.35
CA SER A 479 -3.62 18.68 31.24
C SER A 479 -2.16 18.31 30.97
N GLU A 480 -1.43 17.84 31.97
CA GLU A 480 -0.03 17.41 31.79
C GLU A 480 0.12 16.30 30.75
N ASN A 481 -0.94 15.49 30.55
CA ASN A 481 -1.03 14.47 29.51
C ASN A 481 -1.25 15.04 28.09
N SER A 482 -1.73 16.27 27.97
CA SER A 482 -1.91 16.94 26.65
C SER A 482 -0.57 17.15 25.95
N ARG A 483 0.53 17.30 26.70
CA ARG A 483 1.90 17.42 26.17
C ARG A 483 2.40 16.14 25.48
N LYS A 484 1.93 14.96 25.89
CA LYS A 484 2.29 13.65 25.32
C LYS A 484 1.52 13.29 24.04
N ARG A 485 0.39 13.94 23.81
CA ARG A 485 -0.49 13.66 22.65
C ARG A 485 -0.10 14.39 21.37
N ASN A 486 0.86 15.32 21.45
CA ASN A 486 1.45 15.98 20.29
C ASN A 486 2.95 15.63 20.17
N PRO A 487 3.32 14.38 19.80
CA PRO A 487 4.70 14.07 19.48
C PRO A 487 5.04 14.86 18.23
N LYS A 488 6.11 15.67 18.33
CA LYS A 488 6.75 16.36 17.21
C LYS A 488 6.73 15.50 15.95
N ARG A 489 5.81 15.74 15.03
CA ARG A 489 5.96 15.37 13.63
C ARG A 489 6.97 16.33 13.03
N GLY A 490 8.25 15.98 13.15
CA GLY A 490 9.27 16.82 12.56
C GLY A 490 10.66 16.42 13.04
N SER A 491 11.18 15.32 12.56
CA SER A 491 12.58 15.18 12.16
C SER A 491 12.76 13.79 11.55
N LYS A 492 12.59 13.70 10.27
CA LYS A 492 13.60 13.11 9.36
C LYS A 492 13.13 13.36 7.93
#